data_3ce0759c6931676e87762e3a4fcb2e1c
#
_entry.id   3ce0759c6931676e87762e3a4fcb2e1c
#
_cell.length_a   1.000
_cell.length_b   1.000
_cell.length_c   1.000
_cell.angle_alpha   90.00
_cell.angle_beta   90.00
_cell.angle_gamma   90.00
#
_symmetry.space_group_name_H-M   'P 1'
#
loop_
_entity.id
_entity.type
_entity.pdbx_description
1 polymer ?
#
loop_
_entity_poly.entity_id
_entity_poly.type
_entity_poly.pdbx_seq_one_letter_code
_entity_poly.pdbx_strand_id
1 'polypeptide(L)'
;MPLPHRSQQELWVCHLGTLRYLDALAIQEHVRALRQADELPDTLLMLEHPPVYTRGRRSGAQDLPLGEDFYRAKGVDVIATDRGGQLTYHGPGQLVGYPIMRIEDVHRYLRTMEDAIIAALAQQGPRARSRRDEGIDYTGVWVGERKIASIGVHVSRGVTTHGFAVNVENDLEPFSGVIACGLPDVSMTSLAKELSDERLQEQASTGAPALHTAPAPACEPLLACFRKRMAHSFAQAHDLRQRLVSPQRLGIDTTNASRRAERAPLNTSPPAPAEAVPV
;
A
#
# COMPACT_ATOMS: atom_id res chain seq x y z
N MET A 1 31.47 -19.14 24.71
CA MET A 1 30.25 -19.83 24.25
C MET A 1 29.50 -18.85 23.35
N PRO A 2 29.23 -19.16 22.07
CA PRO A 2 28.37 -18.33 21.25
C PRO A 2 26.98 -18.40 21.83
N LEU A 3 26.30 -17.23 21.94
CA LEU A 3 24.92 -17.14 22.36
C LEU A 3 24.05 -17.94 21.38
N PRO A 4 22.98 -18.64 21.84
CA PRO A 4 22.12 -19.38 20.96
C PRO A 4 21.48 -18.38 19.97
N HIS A 5 21.59 -18.67 18.66
CA HIS A 5 20.88 -17.95 17.62
C HIS A 5 19.40 -17.92 18.01
N ARG A 6 18.85 -16.75 18.38
CA ARG A 6 17.42 -16.52 18.38
C ARG A 6 16.95 -16.87 16.96
N SER A 7 16.14 -17.90 16.82
CA SER A 7 15.47 -18.15 15.55
C SER A 7 14.69 -16.89 15.21
N GLN A 8 15.12 -16.17 14.16
CA GLN A 8 14.40 -15.00 13.68
C GLN A 8 12.94 -15.41 13.44
N GLN A 9 12.01 -14.63 13.98
CA GLN A 9 10.58 -14.85 13.72
C GLN A 9 10.30 -14.71 12.22
N GLU A 10 9.37 -15.49 11.69
CA GLU A 10 9.02 -15.47 10.28
C GLU A 10 8.00 -14.38 9.98
N LEU A 11 8.18 -13.70 8.86
CA LEU A 11 7.16 -12.92 8.17
C LEU A 11 6.67 -13.74 6.96
N TRP A 12 5.42 -14.16 6.98
CA TRP A 12 4.83 -14.77 5.79
C TRP A 12 4.44 -13.70 4.79
N VAL A 13 4.87 -13.86 3.54
CA VAL A 13 4.55 -12.94 2.44
C VAL A 13 3.67 -13.68 1.45
N CYS A 14 2.50 -13.13 1.17
CA CYS A 14 1.53 -13.70 0.23
C CYS A 14 1.18 -12.70 -0.87
N HIS A 15 1.33 -13.11 -2.14
CA HIS A 15 0.92 -12.32 -3.29
C HIS A 15 -0.48 -12.74 -3.75
N LEU A 16 -1.40 -11.77 -3.81
CA LEU A 16 -2.82 -12.02 -4.08
C LEU A 16 -3.27 -11.54 -5.48
N GLY A 17 -2.34 -10.97 -6.29
CA GLY A 17 -2.70 -10.40 -7.58
C GLY A 17 -3.59 -9.17 -7.45
N THR A 18 -4.56 -9.01 -8.34
CA THR A 18 -5.52 -7.90 -8.30
C THR A 18 -6.82 -8.36 -7.65
N LEU A 19 -7.26 -7.67 -6.61
CA LEU A 19 -8.49 -7.97 -5.85
C LEU A 19 -9.33 -6.71 -5.65
N ARG A 20 -10.66 -6.85 -5.69
CA ARG A 20 -11.55 -5.78 -5.24
C ARG A 20 -11.31 -5.46 -3.76
N TYR A 21 -11.50 -4.20 -3.39
CA TYR A 21 -11.17 -3.74 -2.05
C TYR A 21 -11.90 -4.51 -0.94
N LEU A 22 -13.21 -4.74 -1.10
CA LEU A 22 -14.00 -5.47 -0.10
C LEU A 22 -13.60 -6.96 0.03
N ASP A 23 -13.19 -7.60 -1.07
CA ASP A 23 -12.69 -8.98 -1.03
C ASP A 23 -11.33 -9.02 -0.27
N ALA A 24 -10.46 -8.06 -0.54
CA ALA A 24 -9.20 -7.94 0.18
C ALA A 24 -9.40 -7.59 1.67
N LEU A 25 -10.42 -6.79 2.01
CA LEU A 25 -10.76 -6.49 3.39
C LEU A 25 -11.24 -7.75 4.13
N ALA A 26 -12.09 -8.56 3.51
CA ALA A 26 -12.52 -9.84 4.09
C ALA A 26 -11.34 -10.79 4.34
N ILE A 27 -10.37 -10.84 3.43
CA ILE A 27 -9.14 -11.60 3.61
C ILE A 27 -8.31 -11.08 4.79
N GLN A 28 -8.16 -9.76 4.91
CA GLN A 28 -7.45 -9.15 6.03
C GLN A 28 -8.09 -9.53 7.37
N GLU A 29 -9.42 -9.46 7.47
CA GLU A 29 -10.16 -9.82 8.67
C GLU A 29 -9.97 -11.31 9.04
N HIS A 30 -10.01 -12.19 8.04
CA HIS A 30 -9.76 -13.63 8.24
C HIS A 30 -8.33 -13.87 8.78
N VAL A 31 -7.32 -13.32 8.12
CA VAL A 31 -5.91 -13.47 8.54
C VAL A 31 -5.67 -12.82 9.91
N ARG A 32 -6.32 -11.66 10.19
CA ARG A 32 -6.26 -11.02 11.51
C ARG A 32 -6.80 -11.92 12.60
N ALA A 33 -7.95 -12.56 12.38
CA ALA A 33 -8.53 -13.47 13.36
C ALA A 33 -7.57 -14.63 13.68
N LEU A 34 -6.97 -15.25 12.67
CA LEU A 34 -5.99 -16.32 12.84
C LEU A 34 -4.70 -15.80 13.55
N ARG A 35 -4.24 -14.58 13.23
CA ARG A 35 -3.09 -13.98 13.91
C ARG A 35 -3.39 -13.63 15.37
N GLN A 36 -4.61 -13.20 15.67
CA GLN A 36 -5.05 -12.95 17.04
C GLN A 36 -5.14 -14.23 17.89
N ALA A 37 -5.48 -15.35 17.25
CA ALA A 37 -5.50 -16.69 17.86
C ALA A 37 -4.11 -17.35 17.91
N ASP A 38 -3.04 -16.68 17.44
CA ASP A 38 -1.68 -17.21 17.29
C ASP A 38 -1.59 -18.47 16.40
N GLU A 39 -2.57 -18.66 15.48
CA GLU A 39 -2.58 -19.75 14.49
C GLU A 39 -1.73 -19.43 13.26
N LEU A 40 -1.46 -18.16 12.99
CA LEU A 40 -0.57 -17.69 11.92
C LEU A 40 0.50 -16.75 12.49
N PRO A 41 1.72 -16.73 11.90
CA PRO A 41 2.71 -15.72 12.19
C PRO A 41 2.31 -14.37 11.59
N ASP A 42 3.10 -13.33 11.84
CA ASP A 42 2.97 -12.05 11.16
C ASP A 42 2.99 -12.25 9.64
N THR A 43 2.03 -11.62 8.94
CA THR A 43 1.78 -11.88 7.52
C THR A 43 1.67 -10.57 6.75
N LEU A 44 2.40 -10.45 5.64
CA LEU A 44 2.31 -9.35 4.68
C LEU A 44 1.55 -9.83 3.44
N LEU A 45 0.35 -9.30 3.23
CA LEU A 45 -0.43 -9.50 2.01
C LEU A 45 -0.04 -8.40 1.01
N MET A 46 0.31 -8.77 -0.22
CA MET A 46 0.71 -7.83 -1.28
C MET A 46 -0.17 -8.03 -2.51
N LEU A 47 -0.74 -6.94 -3.01
CA LEU A 47 -1.74 -6.97 -4.07
C LEU A 47 -1.85 -5.62 -4.80
N GLU A 48 -2.74 -5.58 -5.77
CA GLU A 48 -3.25 -4.39 -6.44
C GLU A 48 -4.77 -4.33 -6.28
N HIS A 49 -5.35 -3.14 -6.46
CA HIS A 49 -6.80 -2.97 -6.54
C HIS A 49 -7.22 -2.44 -7.93
N PRO A 50 -8.43 -2.78 -8.41
CA PRO A 50 -9.14 -1.96 -9.39
C PRO A 50 -9.34 -0.54 -8.85
N PRO A 51 -9.67 0.44 -9.71
CA PRO A 51 -9.88 1.82 -9.30
C PRO A 51 -10.86 1.96 -8.13
N VAL A 52 -10.37 2.50 -7.00
CA VAL A 52 -11.17 2.70 -5.79
C VAL A 52 -10.65 3.86 -4.95
N TYR A 53 -11.55 4.72 -4.48
CA TYR A 53 -11.28 5.65 -3.40
C TYR A 53 -11.64 5.01 -2.06
N THR A 54 -10.74 5.07 -1.08
CA THR A 54 -11.02 4.63 0.27
C THR A 54 -11.06 5.83 1.21
N ARG A 55 -12.14 5.97 1.96
CA ARG A 55 -12.35 7.02 2.96
C ARG A 55 -11.93 6.47 4.32
N GLY A 56 -10.85 7.00 4.88
CA GLY A 56 -10.42 6.68 6.23
C GLY A 56 -11.25 7.41 7.29
N ARG A 57 -10.98 7.14 8.56
CA ARG A 57 -11.75 7.64 9.71
C ARG A 57 -11.80 9.17 9.82
N ARG A 58 -10.85 9.89 9.22
CA ARG A 58 -10.79 11.36 9.22
C ARG A 58 -11.28 11.98 7.89
N SER A 59 -11.80 11.17 6.96
CA SER A 59 -12.33 11.66 5.68
C SER A 59 -13.61 12.46 5.87
N GLY A 60 -13.70 13.60 5.19
CA GLY A 60 -14.90 14.43 5.12
C GLY A 60 -15.52 14.46 3.72
N ALA A 61 -16.67 15.11 3.59
CA ALA A 61 -17.33 15.30 2.29
C ALA A 61 -16.47 16.15 1.33
N GLN A 62 -15.69 17.08 1.87
CA GLN A 62 -14.79 17.96 1.11
C GLN A 62 -13.70 17.20 0.35
N ASP A 63 -13.37 15.98 0.76
CA ASP A 63 -12.31 15.16 0.11
C ASP A 63 -12.70 14.69 -1.29
N LEU A 64 -14.03 14.62 -1.56
CA LEU A 64 -14.61 14.26 -2.83
C LEU A 64 -15.50 15.41 -3.35
N PRO A 65 -14.91 16.49 -3.88
CA PRO A 65 -15.62 17.75 -4.18
C PRO A 65 -16.74 17.61 -5.21
N LEU A 66 -16.70 16.61 -6.08
CA LEU A 66 -17.74 16.35 -7.09
C LEU A 66 -18.82 15.36 -6.59
N GLY A 67 -18.74 14.90 -5.34
CA GLY A 67 -19.64 13.91 -4.76
C GLY A 67 -19.36 12.47 -5.19
N GLU A 68 -19.72 11.51 -4.34
CA GLU A 68 -19.39 10.09 -4.55
C GLU A 68 -19.98 9.52 -5.84
N ASP A 69 -21.21 9.93 -6.20
CA ASP A 69 -21.90 9.41 -7.40
C ASP A 69 -21.17 9.79 -8.70
N PHE A 70 -20.54 10.96 -8.73
CA PHE A 70 -19.70 11.36 -9.87
C PHE A 70 -18.55 10.37 -10.10
N TYR A 71 -17.84 10.01 -9.05
CA TYR A 71 -16.69 9.10 -9.15
C TYR A 71 -17.14 7.67 -9.47
N ARG A 72 -18.25 7.22 -8.88
CA ARG A 72 -18.86 5.93 -9.22
C ARG A 72 -19.28 5.85 -10.69
N ALA A 73 -19.87 6.93 -11.23
CA ALA A 73 -20.20 7.01 -12.66
C ALA A 73 -18.96 6.97 -13.57
N LYS A 74 -17.78 7.32 -13.07
CA LYS A 74 -16.50 7.19 -13.76
C LYS A 74 -15.86 5.78 -13.60
N GLY A 75 -16.56 4.84 -12.97
CA GLY A 75 -16.07 3.48 -12.76
C GLY A 75 -15.09 3.34 -11.57
N VAL A 76 -15.05 4.33 -10.68
CA VAL A 76 -14.20 4.29 -9.47
C VAL A 76 -15.09 4.02 -8.26
N ASP A 77 -14.86 2.90 -7.56
CA ASP A 77 -15.57 2.60 -6.33
C ASP A 77 -15.23 3.63 -5.23
N VAL A 78 -16.18 3.94 -4.35
CA VAL A 78 -15.96 4.79 -3.17
C VAL A 78 -16.38 4.00 -1.94
N ILE A 79 -15.43 3.70 -1.05
CA ILE A 79 -15.62 2.79 0.09
C ILE A 79 -15.18 3.46 1.38
N ALA A 80 -16.06 3.49 2.38
CA ALA A 80 -15.73 3.89 3.74
C ALA A 80 -14.98 2.76 4.46
N THR A 81 -13.94 3.12 5.22
CA THR A 81 -13.05 2.17 5.90
C THR A 81 -12.73 2.63 7.32
N ASP A 82 -12.28 1.71 8.16
CA ASP A 82 -11.86 1.97 9.54
C ASP A 82 -10.36 2.29 9.69
N ARG A 83 -9.60 2.34 8.57
CA ARG A 83 -8.19 2.74 8.60
C ARG A 83 -8.01 4.17 9.08
N GLY A 84 -6.85 4.45 9.65
CA GLY A 84 -6.42 5.82 9.93
C GLY A 84 -6.25 6.64 8.65
N GLY A 85 -6.18 7.96 8.84
CA GLY A 85 -6.00 8.91 7.74
C GLY A 85 -7.31 9.32 7.06
N GLN A 86 -7.17 9.96 5.91
CA GLN A 86 -8.25 10.55 5.12
C GLN A 86 -8.44 9.78 3.80
N LEU A 87 -8.93 10.46 2.75
CA LEU A 87 -9.12 9.86 1.44
C LEU A 87 -7.80 9.45 0.79
N THR A 88 -7.79 8.29 0.15
CA THR A 88 -6.74 7.91 -0.82
C THR A 88 -7.34 7.14 -1.99
N TYR A 89 -6.57 7.03 -3.07
CA TYR A 89 -6.91 6.29 -4.27
C TYR A 89 -6.03 5.03 -4.36
N HIS A 90 -6.63 3.95 -4.86
CA HIS A 90 -5.93 2.76 -5.31
C HIS A 90 -6.33 2.45 -6.75
N GLY A 91 -5.37 1.96 -7.54
CA GLY A 91 -5.58 1.55 -8.92
C GLY A 91 -4.48 0.64 -9.44
N PRO A 92 -4.64 0.07 -10.65
CA PRO A 92 -3.65 -0.79 -11.28
C PRO A 92 -2.28 -0.11 -11.38
N GLY A 93 -1.20 -0.87 -11.12
CA GLY A 93 0.16 -0.35 -11.09
C GLY A 93 0.58 0.26 -9.74
N GLN A 94 -0.34 0.36 -8.75
CA GLN A 94 -0.02 0.74 -7.38
C GLN A 94 0.21 -0.51 -6.53
N LEU A 95 1.36 -0.61 -5.86
CA LEU A 95 1.63 -1.69 -4.94
C LEU A 95 0.95 -1.43 -3.59
N VAL A 96 0.01 -2.29 -3.22
CA VAL A 96 -0.63 -2.27 -1.91
C VAL A 96 -0.06 -3.38 -1.04
N GLY A 97 0.27 -3.03 0.21
CA GLY A 97 0.73 -3.96 1.24
C GLY A 97 -0.13 -3.87 2.49
N TYR A 98 -0.67 -5.01 2.93
CA TYR A 98 -1.43 -5.15 4.16
C TYR A 98 -0.67 -6.04 5.14
N PRO A 99 0.17 -5.46 6.01
CA PRO A 99 0.84 -6.24 7.06
C PRO A 99 -0.14 -6.49 8.21
N ILE A 100 -0.45 -7.75 8.44
CA ILE A 100 -1.28 -8.24 9.54
C ILE A 100 -0.33 -8.75 10.62
N MET A 101 -0.02 -7.90 11.57
CA MET A 101 1.06 -8.12 12.53
C MET A 101 0.63 -7.80 13.96
N ARG A 102 1.19 -8.51 14.92
CA ARG A 102 1.05 -8.14 16.33
C ARG A 102 2.04 -7.04 16.67
N ILE A 103 1.52 -5.91 17.17
CA ILE A 103 2.33 -4.75 17.52
C ILE A 103 2.02 -4.27 18.95
N GLU A 104 3.01 -3.61 19.56
CA GLU A 104 2.89 -2.99 20.89
C GLU A 104 2.79 -1.47 20.80
N ASP A 105 3.46 -0.85 19.82
CA ASP A 105 3.53 0.59 19.62
C ASP A 105 3.22 0.94 18.16
N VAL A 106 2.09 1.60 17.95
CA VAL A 106 1.61 2.00 16.61
C VAL A 106 2.51 3.07 15.99
N HIS A 107 3.07 3.99 16.78
CA HIS A 107 3.93 5.05 16.25
C HIS A 107 5.25 4.48 15.76
N ARG A 108 5.87 3.60 16.55
CA ARG A 108 7.08 2.88 16.15
C ARG A 108 6.82 2.05 14.89
N TYR A 109 5.69 1.35 14.84
CA TYR A 109 5.29 0.54 13.69
C TYR A 109 5.16 1.36 12.40
N LEU A 110 4.49 2.53 12.47
CA LEU A 110 4.36 3.43 11.31
C LEU A 110 5.72 3.93 10.82
N ARG A 111 6.63 4.29 11.73
CA ARG A 111 8.00 4.71 11.39
C ARG A 111 8.79 3.59 10.71
N THR A 112 8.74 2.38 11.26
CA THR A 112 9.41 1.22 10.67
C THR A 112 8.87 0.92 9.26
N MET A 113 7.58 1.13 9.03
CA MET A 113 6.97 0.98 7.71
C MET A 113 7.47 2.05 6.73
N GLU A 114 7.55 3.32 7.14
CA GLU A 114 8.14 4.40 6.34
C GLU A 114 9.59 4.05 5.96
N ASP A 115 10.39 3.65 6.95
CA ASP A 115 11.80 3.30 6.75
C ASP A 115 11.97 2.11 5.78
N ALA A 116 11.07 1.10 5.86
CA ALA A 116 11.05 -0.03 4.93
C ALA A 116 10.75 0.39 3.49
N ILE A 117 9.78 1.29 3.29
CA ILE A 117 9.43 1.83 1.97
C ILE A 117 10.58 2.66 1.41
N ILE A 118 11.18 3.52 2.22
CA ILE A 118 12.36 4.34 1.84
C ILE A 118 13.51 3.43 1.40
N ALA A 119 13.81 2.37 2.16
CA ALA A 119 14.86 1.42 1.83
C ALA A 119 14.57 0.66 0.52
N ALA A 120 13.31 0.30 0.25
CA ALA A 120 12.93 -0.34 -1.00
C ALA A 120 13.06 0.60 -2.21
N LEU A 121 12.66 1.87 -2.07
CA LEU A 121 12.79 2.89 -3.10
C LEU A 121 14.26 3.23 -3.40
N ALA A 122 15.10 3.35 -2.38
CA ALA A 122 16.52 3.63 -2.54
C ALA A 122 17.25 2.58 -3.39
N GLN A 123 16.79 1.33 -3.39
CA GLN A 123 17.34 0.27 -4.26
C GLN A 123 16.95 0.44 -5.74
N GLN A 124 16.08 1.39 -6.07
CA GLN A 124 15.64 1.70 -7.43
C GLN A 124 16.16 3.05 -7.95
N GLY A 125 16.71 3.90 -7.10
CA GLY A 125 17.25 5.21 -7.42
C GLY A 125 16.67 6.36 -6.58
N PRO A 126 15.34 6.52 -6.47
CA PRO A 126 14.78 7.72 -5.86
C PRO A 126 15.21 7.93 -4.40
N ARG A 127 15.62 9.17 -4.09
CA ARG A 127 15.93 9.60 -2.72
C ARG A 127 14.64 10.00 -2.01
N ALA A 128 14.00 8.99 -1.38
CA ALA A 128 12.78 9.20 -0.63
C ALA A 128 13.07 9.54 0.84
N ARG A 129 12.14 10.24 1.48
CA ARG A 129 12.21 10.61 2.90
C ARG A 129 10.85 10.49 3.59
N SER A 130 10.87 10.40 4.91
CA SER A 130 9.70 10.63 5.76
C SER A 130 9.58 12.13 6.07
N ARG A 131 8.35 12.58 6.32
CA ARG A 131 8.03 13.95 6.80
C ARG A 131 7.37 13.90 8.18
N ARG A 132 7.76 12.93 9.00
CA ARG A 132 7.17 12.66 10.32
C ARG A 132 7.29 13.84 11.29
N ASP A 133 8.30 14.69 11.11
CA ASP A 133 8.54 15.86 11.96
C ASP A 133 7.60 17.04 11.62
N GLU A 134 6.90 16.97 10.48
CA GLU A 134 5.97 17.99 10.00
C GLU A 134 4.51 17.72 10.46
N GLY A 135 4.27 16.58 11.13
CA GLY A 135 2.98 16.23 11.71
C GLY A 135 2.35 14.94 11.17
N ILE A 136 1.28 14.51 11.82
CA ILE A 136 0.63 13.23 11.52
C ILE A 136 0.01 13.18 10.11
N ASP A 137 -0.38 14.31 9.55
CA ASP A 137 -0.98 14.38 8.21
C ASP A 137 0.05 14.11 7.11
N TYR A 138 1.33 14.30 7.42
CA TYR A 138 2.45 13.98 6.54
C TYR A 138 2.90 12.53 6.63
N THR A 139 2.23 11.67 7.40
CA THR A 139 2.52 10.23 7.46
C THR A 139 2.53 9.62 6.06
N GLY A 140 3.64 8.97 5.71
CA GLY A 140 3.89 8.41 4.38
C GLY A 140 5.32 8.68 3.90
N VAL A 141 5.59 8.39 2.63
CA VAL A 141 6.92 8.55 2.05
C VAL A 141 6.89 9.53 0.89
N TRP A 142 7.95 10.33 0.76
CA TRP A 142 8.02 11.51 -0.09
C TRP A 142 9.32 11.54 -0.89
N VAL A 143 9.24 12.05 -2.13
CA VAL A 143 10.41 12.43 -2.95
C VAL A 143 10.33 13.93 -3.15
N GLY A 144 11.25 14.68 -2.53
CA GLY A 144 11.09 16.13 -2.38
C GLY A 144 9.78 16.46 -1.66
N GLU A 145 8.92 17.25 -2.32
CA GLU A 145 7.61 17.65 -1.81
C GLU A 145 6.46 16.80 -2.38
N ARG A 146 6.77 15.78 -3.20
CA ARG A 146 5.78 14.91 -3.83
C ARG A 146 5.62 13.62 -3.03
N LYS A 147 4.37 13.20 -2.78
CA LYS A 147 4.08 11.97 -2.02
C LYS A 147 4.10 10.77 -2.94
N ILE A 148 4.93 9.76 -2.62
CA ILE A 148 5.05 8.51 -3.37
C ILE A 148 4.33 7.34 -2.69
N ALA A 149 4.18 7.39 -1.36
CA ALA A 149 3.48 6.33 -0.64
C ALA A 149 2.58 6.89 0.46
N SER A 150 1.39 6.32 0.56
CA SER A 150 0.40 6.58 1.60
C SER A 150 0.38 5.44 2.62
N ILE A 151 0.19 5.78 3.89
CA ILE A 151 0.11 4.81 5.00
C ILE A 151 -1.14 5.10 5.82
N GLY A 152 -1.91 4.04 6.11
CA GLY A 152 -3.06 4.11 6.99
C GLY A 152 -3.38 2.73 7.55
N VAL A 153 -3.37 2.60 8.88
CA VAL A 153 -3.57 1.32 9.57
C VAL A 153 -4.76 1.39 10.53
N HIS A 154 -5.28 0.23 10.87
CA HIS A 154 -6.17 0.04 12.00
C HIS A 154 -5.57 -1.04 12.92
N VAL A 155 -5.76 -0.89 14.22
CA VAL A 155 -5.29 -1.86 15.23
C VAL A 155 -6.46 -2.33 16.07
N SER A 156 -6.65 -3.63 16.12
CA SER A 156 -7.67 -4.26 16.97
C SER A 156 -7.05 -5.40 17.76
N ARG A 157 -7.20 -5.35 19.08
CA ARG A 157 -6.62 -6.35 20.01
C ARG A 157 -5.13 -6.62 19.73
N GLY A 158 -4.36 -5.55 19.48
CA GLY A 158 -2.92 -5.62 19.24
C GLY A 158 -2.51 -6.14 17.86
N VAL A 159 -3.44 -6.41 16.94
CA VAL A 159 -3.13 -6.87 15.58
C VAL A 159 -3.59 -5.84 14.55
N THR A 160 -2.74 -5.55 13.57
CA THR A 160 -2.95 -4.56 12.52
C THR A 160 -3.80 -5.08 11.37
N THR A 161 -4.51 -4.17 10.68
CA THR A 161 -5.08 -4.31 9.34
C THR A 161 -4.79 -3.06 8.52
N HIS A 162 -5.09 -3.11 7.22
CA HIS A 162 -4.65 -2.11 6.25
C HIS A 162 -3.14 -2.00 6.22
N GLY A 163 -2.57 -0.87 5.81
CA GLY A 163 -1.12 -0.77 5.71
C GLY A 163 -0.67 0.38 4.82
N PHE A 164 -0.03 0.07 3.69
CA PHE A 164 0.56 1.06 2.80
C PHE A 164 0.16 0.85 1.33
N ALA A 165 0.27 1.94 0.57
CA ALA A 165 0.16 1.93 -0.88
C ALA A 165 1.29 2.76 -1.47
N VAL A 166 2.11 2.16 -2.35
CA VAL A 166 3.21 2.82 -3.05
C VAL A 166 2.83 3.00 -4.52
N ASN A 167 2.87 4.23 -5.00
CA ASN A 167 2.71 4.52 -6.41
C ASN A 167 3.94 4.03 -7.18
N VAL A 168 3.80 2.99 -7.98
CA VAL A 168 4.89 2.42 -8.76
C VAL A 168 4.80 2.86 -10.22
N GLU A 169 3.77 2.44 -10.92
CA GLU A 169 3.53 2.78 -12.34
C GLU A 169 2.05 3.09 -12.62
N ASN A 170 1.26 3.30 -11.56
CA ASN A 170 -0.15 3.63 -11.67
C ASN A 170 -0.38 5.05 -12.20
N ASP A 171 -1.53 5.27 -12.80
CA ASP A 171 -2.01 6.60 -13.14
C ASP A 171 -2.17 7.47 -11.88
N LEU A 172 -1.70 8.70 -11.95
CA LEU A 172 -1.75 9.69 -10.86
C LEU A 172 -2.89 10.71 -11.06
N GLU A 173 -3.51 10.74 -12.25
CA GLU A 173 -4.60 11.67 -12.55
C GLU A 173 -5.75 11.58 -11.55
N PRO A 174 -6.19 10.39 -11.09
CA PRO A 174 -7.25 10.29 -10.09
C PRO A 174 -6.99 11.01 -8.77
N PHE A 175 -5.76 11.32 -8.43
CA PHE A 175 -5.43 12.13 -7.25
C PHE A 175 -5.67 13.63 -7.46
N SER A 176 -5.66 14.13 -8.70
CA SER A 176 -5.81 15.55 -9.01
C SER A 176 -7.25 16.09 -8.80
N GLY A 177 -8.22 15.19 -8.86
CA GLY A 177 -9.64 15.51 -8.70
C GLY A 177 -10.17 15.42 -7.26
N VAL A 178 -9.30 15.19 -6.26
CA VAL A 178 -9.70 14.92 -4.87
C VAL A 178 -8.69 15.55 -3.89
N ILE A 179 -9.12 15.76 -2.65
CA ILE A 179 -8.20 16.16 -1.57
C ILE A 179 -7.61 14.90 -0.94
N ALA A 180 -6.52 14.41 -1.53
CA ALA A 180 -5.85 13.21 -1.04
C ALA A 180 -5.12 13.49 0.28
N CYS A 181 -5.27 12.61 1.25
CA CYS A 181 -4.62 12.71 2.57
C CYS A 181 -4.96 14.00 3.35
N GLY A 182 -6.00 14.74 2.96
CA GLY A 182 -6.37 16.02 3.58
C GLY A 182 -5.40 17.17 3.33
N LEU A 183 -4.53 17.04 2.37
CA LEU A 183 -3.52 18.02 2.00
C LEU A 183 -3.82 18.53 0.58
N PRO A 184 -4.52 19.66 0.42
CA PRO A 184 -5.01 20.13 -0.89
C PRO A 184 -3.90 20.45 -1.89
N ASP A 185 -2.71 20.85 -1.39
CA ASP A 185 -1.59 21.30 -2.22
C ASP A 185 -0.53 20.20 -2.45
N VAL A 186 -0.83 18.95 -2.05
CA VAL A 186 0.13 17.86 -2.18
C VAL A 186 0.06 17.21 -3.55
N SER A 187 1.16 17.28 -4.28
CA SER A 187 1.34 16.55 -5.53
C SER A 187 1.72 15.11 -5.24
N MET A 188 1.16 14.18 -6.02
CA MET A 188 1.56 12.77 -6.00
C MET A 188 2.63 12.51 -7.04
N THR A 189 3.48 11.53 -6.75
CA THR A 189 4.45 10.99 -7.71
C THR A 189 4.43 9.46 -7.70
N SER A 190 5.15 8.84 -8.63
CA SER A 190 5.32 7.39 -8.72
C SER A 190 6.78 7.03 -9.01
N LEU A 191 7.15 5.79 -8.73
CA LEU A 191 8.50 5.31 -9.02
C LEU A 191 8.85 5.46 -10.50
N ALA A 192 7.93 5.11 -11.40
CA ALA A 192 8.13 5.26 -12.85
C ALA A 192 8.40 6.72 -13.24
N LYS A 193 7.64 7.66 -12.67
CA LYS A 193 7.82 9.08 -12.91
C LYS A 193 9.18 9.59 -12.43
N GLU A 194 9.58 9.27 -11.20
CA GLU A 194 10.86 9.70 -10.65
C GLU A 194 12.04 9.16 -11.47
N LEU A 195 11.99 7.88 -11.88
CA LEU A 195 13.03 7.30 -12.76
C LEU A 195 13.09 7.95 -14.13
N SER A 196 11.95 8.40 -14.66
CA SER A 196 11.90 9.13 -15.93
C SER A 196 12.48 10.52 -15.79
N ASP A 197 12.12 11.25 -14.73
CA ASP A 197 12.61 12.59 -14.45
C ASP A 197 14.13 12.61 -14.21
N GLU A 198 14.67 11.62 -13.48
CA GLU A 198 16.13 11.46 -13.28
C GLU A 198 16.87 11.25 -14.60
N ARG A 199 16.38 10.39 -15.49
CA ARG A 199 16.99 10.16 -16.80
C ARG A 199 17.00 11.41 -17.66
N LEU A 200 15.92 12.19 -17.66
CA LEU A 200 15.84 13.45 -18.41
C LEU A 200 16.84 14.49 -17.86
N GLN A 201 17.02 14.56 -16.55
CA GLN A 201 18.00 15.46 -15.93
C GLN A 201 19.45 15.06 -16.26
N GLU A 202 19.77 13.76 -16.23
CA GLU A 202 21.08 13.24 -16.62
C GLU A 202 21.40 13.55 -18.09
N GLN A 203 20.43 13.35 -19.00
CA GLN A 203 20.58 13.70 -20.41
C GLN A 203 20.79 15.19 -20.62
N ALA A 204 20.04 16.04 -19.95
CA ALA A 204 20.18 17.48 -20.02
C ALA A 204 21.55 17.96 -19.50
N SER A 205 22.09 17.31 -18.49
CA SER A 205 23.38 17.66 -17.89
C SER A 205 24.60 17.16 -18.69
N THR A 206 24.46 16.07 -19.41
CA THR A 206 25.56 15.44 -20.17
C THR A 206 25.59 15.85 -21.64
N GLY A 207 24.53 16.50 -22.16
CA GLY A 207 24.42 16.86 -23.59
C GLY A 207 24.39 15.64 -24.52
N ALA A 208 24.23 14.41 -23.97
CA ALA A 208 24.24 13.20 -24.77
C ALA A 208 22.94 13.10 -25.60
N PRO A 209 23.05 12.81 -26.92
CA PRO A 209 21.86 12.56 -27.73
C PRO A 209 21.07 11.38 -27.13
N ALA A 210 19.74 11.46 -27.21
CA ALA A 210 18.87 10.34 -26.84
C ALA A 210 19.31 9.09 -27.61
N LEU A 211 20.12 8.25 -27.00
CA LEU A 211 20.39 6.92 -27.52
C LEU A 211 19.05 6.18 -27.48
N HIS A 212 18.51 5.89 -28.68
CA HIS A 212 17.53 4.84 -28.85
C HIS A 212 18.21 3.51 -28.42
N THR A 213 18.38 3.34 -27.12
CA THR A 213 18.78 2.04 -26.62
C THR A 213 17.63 1.09 -26.94
N ALA A 214 17.95 0.09 -27.75
CA ALA A 214 17.07 -1.06 -27.95
C ALA A 214 16.51 -1.50 -26.59
N PRO A 215 15.25 -1.97 -26.53
CA PRO A 215 14.67 -2.39 -25.25
C PRO A 215 15.66 -3.33 -24.57
N ALA A 216 16.03 -2.99 -23.34
CA ALA A 216 16.86 -3.86 -22.52
C ALA A 216 16.23 -5.26 -22.52
N PRO A 217 17.03 -6.33 -22.48
CA PRO A 217 16.52 -7.71 -22.49
C PRO A 217 15.44 -7.79 -21.41
N ALA A 218 14.29 -8.39 -21.73
CA ALA A 218 13.02 -8.44 -21.00
C ALA A 218 13.20 -8.29 -19.49
N CYS A 219 13.25 -7.02 -19.04
CA CYS A 219 13.29 -6.72 -17.62
C CYS A 219 11.91 -7.07 -17.06
N GLU A 220 11.89 -7.73 -15.92
CA GLU A 220 10.65 -7.99 -15.18
C GLU A 220 9.87 -6.66 -15.02
N PRO A 221 8.52 -6.63 -15.12
CA PRO A 221 7.73 -5.42 -14.95
C PRO A 221 8.12 -4.68 -13.67
N LEU A 222 8.20 -3.33 -13.73
CA LEU A 222 8.70 -2.50 -12.64
C LEU A 222 8.00 -2.83 -11.32
N LEU A 223 6.67 -2.97 -11.34
CA LEU A 223 5.86 -3.35 -10.19
C LEU A 223 6.28 -4.71 -9.61
N ALA A 224 6.52 -5.72 -10.44
CA ALA A 224 6.90 -7.05 -9.98
C ALA A 224 8.29 -7.04 -9.32
N CYS A 225 9.23 -6.31 -9.90
CA CYS A 225 10.56 -6.11 -9.34
C CYS A 225 10.48 -5.35 -8.01
N PHE A 226 9.75 -4.24 -7.96
CA PHE A 226 9.60 -3.43 -6.76
C PHE A 226 8.90 -4.21 -5.64
N ARG A 227 7.89 -5.01 -5.94
CA ARG A 227 7.18 -5.87 -4.97
C ARG A 227 8.13 -6.80 -4.21
N LYS A 228 9.08 -7.43 -4.91
CA LYS A 228 10.09 -8.30 -4.29
C LYS A 228 10.99 -7.53 -3.33
N ARG A 229 11.46 -6.34 -3.75
CA ARG A 229 12.30 -5.47 -2.92
C ARG A 229 11.55 -4.95 -1.70
N MET A 230 10.29 -4.55 -1.89
CA MET A 230 9.44 -4.07 -0.80
C MET A 230 9.24 -5.14 0.28
N ALA A 231 8.92 -6.39 -0.13
CA ALA A 231 8.78 -7.50 0.81
C ALA A 231 10.07 -7.76 1.61
N HIS A 232 11.21 -7.72 0.92
CA HIS A 232 12.52 -7.91 1.55
C HIS A 232 12.85 -6.77 2.54
N SER A 233 12.72 -5.52 2.10
CA SER A 233 13.00 -4.34 2.94
C SER A 233 12.06 -4.28 4.15
N PHE A 234 10.79 -4.67 3.97
CA PHE A 234 9.83 -4.73 5.06
C PHE A 234 10.23 -5.78 6.11
N ALA A 235 10.60 -6.98 5.68
CA ALA A 235 11.06 -8.03 6.59
C ALA A 235 12.33 -7.60 7.35
N GLN A 236 13.31 -7.00 6.65
CA GLN A 236 14.54 -6.51 7.28
C GLN A 236 14.27 -5.40 8.31
N ALA A 237 13.41 -4.43 7.99
CA ALA A 237 13.09 -3.33 8.90
C ALA A 237 12.43 -3.80 10.20
N HIS A 238 11.74 -4.93 10.15
CA HIS A 238 11.10 -5.56 11.32
C HIS A 238 11.94 -6.67 11.98
N ASP A 239 13.18 -6.89 11.53
CA ASP A 239 14.07 -7.98 12.00
C ASP A 239 13.41 -9.38 11.87
N LEU A 240 12.68 -9.60 10.78
CA LEU A 240 11.96 -10.82 10.48
C LEU A 240 12.59 -11.56 9.29
N ARG A 241 12.48 -12.89 9.28
CA ARG A 241 12.84 -13.71 8.13
C ARG A 241 11.66 -13.87 7.17
N GLN A 242 11.79 -13.35 5.96
CA GLN A 242 10.78 -13.48 4.93
C GLN A 242 10.58 -14.93 4.51
N ARG A 243 9.31 -15.34 4.39
CA ARG A 243 8.88 -16.61 3.80
C ARG A 243 7.72 -16.42 2.86
N LEU A 244 7.92 -16.71 1.57
CA LEU A 244 6.83 -16.66 0.59
C LEU A 244 5.89 -17.84 0.80
N VAL A 245 4.59 -17.56 0.84
CA VAL A 245 3.52 -18.57 1.02
C VAL A 245 2.44 -18.38 -0.03
N SER A 246 1.74 -19.48 -0.37
CA SER A 246 0.56 -19.41 -1.23
C SER A 246 -0.69 -18.96 -0.47
N PRO A 247 -1.73 -18.42 -1.14
CA PRO A 247 -3.00 -18.07 -0.51
C PRO A 247 -3.65 -19.24 0.24
N GLN A 248 -3.53 -20.45 -0.29
CA GLN A 248 -4.09 -21.66 0.33
C GLN A 248 -3.47 -21.93 1.72
N ARG A 249 -2.19 -21.55 1.92
CA ARG A 249 -1.54 -21.68 3.23
C ARG A 249 -2.16 -20.77 4.30
N LEU A 250 -2.83 -19.71 3.89
CA LEU A 250 -3.58 -18.78 4.73
C LEU A 250 -5.07 -19.14 4.82
N GLY A 251 -5.50 -20.27 4.25
CA GLY A 251 -6.92 -20.65 4.17
C GLY A 251 -7.73 -19.78 3.18
N ILE A 252 -7.07 -19.11 2.22
CA ILE A 252 -7.70 -18.21 1.26
C ILE A 252 -7.96 -18.96 -0.05
N ASP A 253 -9.22 -19.02 -0.46
CA ASP A 253 -9.62 -19.48 -1.79
C ASP A 253 -9.75 -18.30 -2.75
N THR A 254 -8.73 -18.11 -3.60
CA THR A 254 -8.69 -17.04 -4.59
C THR A 254 -9.49 -17.34 -5.86
N THR A 255 -9.91 -18.57 -6.09
CA THR A 255 -10.65 -18.99 -7.30
C THR A 255 -12.01 -18.32 -7.43
N ASN A 256 -12.68 -18.04 -6.33
CA ASN A 256 -13.97 -17.35 -6.30
C ASN A 256 -13.83 -15.81 -6.31
N ALA A 257 -12.75 -15.25 -5.77
CA ALA A 257 -12.52 -13.82 -5.70
C ALA A 257 -12.26 -13.23 -7.10
N SER A 258 -11.43 -13.89 -7.90
CA SER A 258 -11.14 -13.46 -9.29
C SER A 258 -12.38 -13.50 -10.20
N ARG A 259 -13.25 -14.52 -10.04
CA ARG A 259 -14.51 -14.63 -10.80
C ARG A 259 -15.56 -13.60 -10.39
N ARG A 260 -15.57 -13.13 -9.15
CA ARG A 260 -16.44 -12.04 -8.69
C ARG A 260 -15.97 -10.67 -9.18
N ALA A 261 -14.66 -10.47 -9.32
CA ALA A 261 -14.11 -9.23 -9.88
C ALA A 261 -14.60 -8.96 -11.32
N GLU A 262 -14.84 -10.03 -12.10
CA GLU A 262 -15.28 -9.93 -13.50
C GLU A 262 -16.81 -9.80 -13.67
N ARG A 263 -17.63 -10.10 -12.68
CA ARG A 263 -19.09 -10.33 -12.87
C ARG A 263 -20.07 -9.48 -12.07
N ALA A 264 -19.66 -8.63 -11.13
CA ALA A 264 -20.62 -7.91 -10.29
C ALA A 264 -20.86 -6.47 -10.74
N PRO A 265 -22.13 -6.02 -10.89
CA PRO A 265 -22.43 -4.61 -11.02
C PRO A 265 -22.12 -3.87 -9.73
N LEU A 266 -21.67 -2.61 -9.87
CA LEU A 266 -21.28 -1.66 -8.83
C LEU A 266 -22.48 -1.26 -7.96
N ASN A 267 -22.95 -2.12 -7.06
CA ASN A 267 -23.93 -1.67 -6.04
C ASN A 267 -24.15 -2.69 -4.92
N THR A 268 -23.41 -2.57 -3.82
CA THR A 268 -23.87 -3.09 -2.51
C THR A 268 -23.37 -2.15 -1.42
N SER A 269 -24.31 -1.56 -0.67
CA SER A 269 -24.02 -0.77 0.54
C SER A 269 -23.29 -1.61 1.59
N PRO A 270 -22.33 -1.04 2.35
CA PRO A 270 -21.61 -1.75 3.39
C PRO A 270 -22.53 -2.08 4.57
N PRO A 271 -22.24 -3.13 5.35
CA PRO A 271 -22.92 -3.38 6.61
C PRO A 271 -22.66 -2.21 7.58
N ALA A 272 -23.67 -1.89 8.40
CA ALA A 272 -23.60 -0.82 9.38
C ALA A 272 -22.39 -0.99 10.33
N PRO A 273 -21.73 0.09 10.75
CA PRO A 273 -20.61 0.01 11.68
C PRO A 273 -21.09 -0.56 13.02
N ALA A 274 -20.36 -1.55 13.51
CA ALA A 274 -20.54 -2.05 14.87
C ALA A 274 -20.32 -0.90 15.86
N GLU A 275 -21.22 -0.76 16.84
CA GLU A 275 -21.21 0.28 17.84
C GLU A 275 -19.84 0.40 18.52
N ALA A 276 -19.31 1.61 18.52
CA ALA A 276 -18.07 1.95 19.20
C ALA A 276 -18.32 2.00 20.70
N VAL A 277 -17.60 1.18 21.45
CA VAL A 277 -17.45 1.35 22.90
C VAL A 277 -16.62 2.63 23.12
N PRO A 278 -17.08 3.60 23.91
CA PRO A 278 -16.33 4.83 24.18
C PRO A 278 -15.15 4.53 25.13
N VAL A 279 -13.97 5.05 24.77
CA VAL A 279 -12.82 5.25 25.68
C VAL A 279 -12.45 6.71 25.66
#